data_62a91d85ba26c38d493bc3e77d4ab3ac
#
_entry.id   62a91d85ba26c38d493bc3e77d4ab3ac
#
_cell.length_a   1.000
_cell.length_b   1.000
_cell.length_c   1.000
_cell.angle_alpha   90.00
_cell.angle_beta   90.00
_cell.angle_gamma   90.00
#
_symmetry.space_group_name_H-M   'P 1'
#
loop_
_entity.id
_entity.type
_entity.pdbx_description
1 polymer ?
#
loop_
_entity_poly.entity_id
_entity_poly.type
_entity_poly.pdbx_seq_one_letter_code
_entity_poly.pdbx_strand_id
1 'polypeptide(L)'
;MKKIVMTGGGTAGHVTPNIALMPALKEAGYDIEYIGSVNGMEKGLIEAQKIPYHGISSGKLRRYFDWKNFTDPFRVLKGYGQAVSLMKKLKPDVVFSKGGFVSVPVVLAAKHCHVPAIIHESDITPGLANKIAIKGAKKVCCNFPETMKYLPADKAVLTGSPIRRELFSGVAENAIKLCNFPDHNKPVILIIGGNYRILLYILIQCS
;
A
#
# COMPACT_ATOMS: atom_id res chain seq x y z
N MET A 1 18.68 11.02 -12.44
CA MET A 1 17.77 10.92 -11.27
C MET A 1 17.25 9.51 -11.25
N LYS A 2 17.24 8.82 -10.09
CA LYS A 2 16.70 7.46 -9.99
C LYS A 2 15.19 7.50 -10.06
N LYS A 3 14.58 6.54 -10.74
CA LYS A 3 13.13 6.46 -10.90
C LYS A 3 12.54 5.28 -10.14
N ILE A 4 11.50 5.52 -9.37
CA ILE A 4 10.73 4.49 -8.69
C ILE A 4 9.29 4.46 -9.20
N VAL A 5 8.80 3.27 -9.53
CA VAL A 5 7.38 3.04 -9.75
C VAL A 5 6.78 2.49 -8.48
N MET A 6 5.78 3.15 -7.95
CA MET A 6 5.00 2.67 -6.80
C MET A 6 3.67 2.07 -7.28
N THR A 7 3.17 1.07 -6.57
CA THR A 7 1.89 0.43 -6.87
C THR A 7 1.19 -0.05 -5.60
N GLY A 8 -0.10 -0.10 -5.66
CA GLY A 8 -0.98 -0.55 -4.59
C GLY A 8 -2.38 0.02 -4.80
N GLY A 9 -3.40 -0.67 -4.38
CA GLY A 9 -4.74 -0.17 -4.59
C GLY A 9 -5.84 -1.10 -4.12
N GLY A 10 -7.08 -0.69 -4.40
CA GLY A 10 -8.28 -1.39 -3.98
C GLY A 10 -8.78 -0.99 -2.59
N THR A 11 -7.91 -0.55 -1.70
CA THR A 11 -8.26 -0.01 -0.37
C THR A 11 -7.29 1.11 0.02
N ALA A 12 -7.73 2.02 0.89
CA ALA A 12 -6.89 3.09 1.43
C ALA A 12 -5.66 2.53 2.17
N GLY A 13 -5.78 1.36 2.81
CA GLY A 13 -4.67 0.67 3.51
C GLY A 13 -3.50 0.28 2.61
N HIS A 14 -3.71 0.12 1.30
CA HIS A 14 -2.64 -0.12 0.34
C HIS A 14 -2.08 1.17 -0.29
N VAL A 15 -2.75 2.29 -0.12
CA VAL A 15 -2.37 3.58 -0.74
C VAL A 15 -1.69 4.50 0.26
N THR A 16 -2.28 4.65 1.44
CA THR A 16 -1.77 5.57 2.48
C THR A 16 -0.31 5.32 2.87
N PRO A 17 0.16 4.06 3.04
CA PRO A 17 1.57 3.82 3.31
C PRO A 17 2.50 4.17 2.14
N ASN A 18 2.02 4.07 0.89
CA ASN A 18 2.77 4.55 -0.27
C ASN A 18 2.94 6.08 -0.18
N ILE A 19 1.86 6.80 0.13
CA ILE A 19 1.90 8.25 0.31
C ILE A 19 2.87 8.64 1.44
N ALA A 20 2.88 7.88 2.55
CA ALA A 20 3.77 8.14 3.67
C ALA A 20 5.28 8.02 3.30
N LEU A 21 5.62 7.19 2.30
CA LEU A 21 6.99 7.03 1.83
C LEU A 21 7.42 8.12 0.82
N MET A 22 6.49 8.77 0.13
CA MET A 22 6.80 9.70 -0.97
C MET A 22 7.71 10.87 -0.56
N PRO A 23 7.52 11.54 0.60
CA PRO A 23 8.42 12.61 1.01
C PRO A 23 9.88 12.14 1.14
N ALA A 24 10.10 11.02 1.83
CA ALA A 24 11.45 10.48 2.03
C ALA A 24 12.09 10.01 0.70
N LEU A 25 11.29 9.46 -0.22
CA LEU A 25 11.77 9.07 -1.55
C LEU A 25 12.17 10.30 -2.38
N LYS A 26 11.40 11.39 -2.33
CA LYS A 26 11.74 12.65 -2.99
C LYS A 26 13.02 13.26 -2.39
N GLU A 27 13.15 13.29 -1.08
CA GLU A 27 14.37 13.72 -0.37
C GLU A 27 15.60 12.88 -0.78
N ALA A 28 15.41 11.58 -1.01
CA ALA A 28 16.45 10.67 -1.50
C ALA A 28 16.73 10.80 -3.01
N GLY A 29 16.10 11.75 -3.71
CA GLY A 29 16.34 12.06 -5.12
C GLY A 29 15.64 11.11 -6.10
N TYR A 30 14.57 10.44 -5.69
CA TYR A 30 13.77 9.60 -6.58
C TYR A 30 12.70 10.42 -7.32
N ASP A 31 12.59 10.17 -8.63
CA ASP A 31 11.44 10.53 -9.45
C ASP A 31 10.37 9.43 -9.26
N ILE A 32 9.17 9.81 -8.83
CA ILE A 32 8.13 8.88 -8.42
C ILE A 32 7.03 8.83 -9.48
N GLU A 33 6.72 7.63 -9.95
CA GLU A 33 5.59 7.32 -10.82
C GLU A 33 4.67 6.32 -10.12
N TYR A 34 3.38 6.35 -10.38
CA TYR A 34 2.43 5.43 -9.76
C TYR A 34 1.63 4.64 -10.81
N ILE A 35 1.57 3.32 -10.62
CA ILE A 35 0.71 2.45 -11.43
C ILE A 35 -0.41 1.90 -10.54
N GLY A 36 -1.65 2.15 -10.91
CA GLY A 36 -2.84 1.68 -10.20
C GLY A 36 -3.97 1.30 -11.16
N SER A 37 -5.17 1.05 -10.63
CA SER A 37 -6.33 0.69 -11.46
C SER A 37 -6.90 1.91 -12.18
N VAL A 38 -7.41 1.73 -13.40
CA VAL A 38 -8.04 2.83 -14.18
C VAL A 38 -9.12 3.54 -13.37
N ASN A 39 -9.99 2.78 -12.68
CA ASN A 39 -11.10 3.29 -11.88
C ASN A 39 -10.94 2.99 -10.38
N GLY A 40 -9.70 2.91 -9.90
CA GLY A 40 -9.42 2.66 -8.49
C GLY A 40 -9.55 3.91 -7.64
N MET A 41 -9.92 3.73 -6.37
CA MET A 41 -9.96 4.81 -5.39
C MET A 41 -8.59 5.46 -5.17
N GLU A 42 -7.53 4.72 -5.45
CA GLU A 42 -6.15 5.16 -5.34
C GLU A 42 -5.84 6.34 -6.27
N LYS A 43 -6.52 6.45 -7.42
CA LYS A 43 -6.24 7.48 -8.43
C LYS A 43 -6.34 8.89 -7.84
N GLY A 44 -7.46 9.25 -7.25
CA GLY A 44 -7.65 10.58 -6.67
C GLY A 44 -6.68 10.88 -5.51
N LEU A 45 -6.37 9.85 -4.69
CA LEU A 45 -5.43 10.00 -3.59
C LEU A 45 -3.99 10.30 -4.07
N ILE A 46 -3.57 9.67 -5.15
CA ILE A 46 -2.22 9.83 -5.70
C ILE A 46 -2.11 11.12 -6.53
N GLU A 47 -3.12 11.43 -7.35
CA GLU A 47 -3.16 12.68 -8.12
C GLU A 47 -3.13 13.91 -7.19
N ALA A 48 -3.77 13.83 -6.01
CA ALA A 48 -3.70 14.87 -4.97
C ALA A 48 -2.26 15.10 -4.45
N GLN A 49 -1.36 14.10 -4.55
CA GLN A 49 0.06 14.24 -4.24
C GLN A 49 0.90 14.81 -5.40
N LYS A 50 0.26 15.16 -6.51
CA LYS A 50 0.91 15.62 -7.75
C LYS A 50 1.93 14.60 -8.30
N ILE A 51 1.63 13.32 -8.16
CA ILE A 51 2.42 12.20 -8.69
C ILE A 51 1.77 11.72 -9.99
N PRO A 52 2.55 11.52 -11.07
CA PRO A 52 2.06 10.96 -12.33
C PRO A 52 1.41 9.59 -12.10
N TYR A 53 0.19 9.43 -12.57
CA TYR A 53 -0.62 8.22 -12.38
C TYR A 53 -0.88 7.51 -13.70
N HIS A 54 -0.62 6.21 -13.73
CA HIS A 54 -0.84 5.34 -14.89
C HIS A 54 -1.88 4.27 -14.53
N GLY A 55 -3.05 4.37 -15.15
CA GLY A 55 -4.13 3.40 -14.95
C GLY A 55 -3.94 2.15 -15.81
N ILE A 56 -3.96 0.97 -15.19
CA ILE A 56 -4.01 -0.32 -15.88
C ILE A 56 -5.31 -1.06 -15.60
N SER A 57 -5.64 -2.01 -16.48
CA SER A 57 -6.73 -2.94 -16.25
C SER A 57 -6.38 -3.83 -15.05
N SER A 58 -7.31 -3.96 -14.10
CA SER A 58 -7.14 -4.86 -12.95
C SER A 58 -8.39 -5.70 -12.74
N GLY A 59 -8.20 -6.98 -12.43
CA GLY A 59 -9.26 -7.87 -11.97
C GLY A 59 -9.32 -7.89 -10.45
N LYS A 60 -10.49 -8.12 -9.87
CA LYS A 60 -10.65 -8.43 -8.45
C LYS A 60 -10.94 -9.93 -8.34
N LEU A 61 -9.98 -10.72 -7.87
CA LEU A 61 -10.27 -12.09 -7.49
C LEU A 61 -11.17 -12.07 -6.24
N ARG A 62 -12.46 -12.26 -6.46
CA ARG A 62 -13.46 -12.30 -5.39
C ARG A 62 -13.49 -13.71 -4.79
N ARG A 63 -13.61 -13.80 -3.47
CA ARG A 63 -13.72 -15.08 -2.76
C ARG A 63 -15.06 -15.79 -2.99
N TYR A 64 -16.04 -15.09 -3.58
CA TYR A 64 -17.39 -15.62 -3.85
C TYR A 64 -17.55 -15.87 -5.35
N PHE A 65 -18.43 -16.84 -5.69
CA PHE A 65 -18.80 -17.12 -7.07
C PHE A 65 -19.51 -15.89 -7.66
N ASP A 66 -18.86 -15.24 -8.63
CA ASP A 66 -19.40 -14.10 -9.37
C ASP A 66 -19.04 -14.32 -10.85
N TRP A 67 -19.98 -14.12 -11.75
CA TRP A 67 -19.74 -14.21 -13.20
C TRP A 67 -18.55 -13.37 -13.67
N LYS A 68 -18.22 -12.31 -12.94
CA LYS A 68 -17.01 -11.49 -13.16
C LYS A 68 -15.71 -12.25 -12.93
N ASN A 69 -15.72 -13.36 -12.20
CA ASN A 69 -14.55 -14.21 -12.03
C ASN A 69 -14.07 -14.84 -13.35
N PHE A 70 -14.95 -14.97 -14.35
CA PHE A 70 -14.58 -15.46 -15.69
C PHE A 70 -13.91 -14.38 -16.54
N THR A 71 -14.22 -13.10 -16.33
CA THR A 71 -13.62 -11.98 -17.07
C THR A 71 -12.37 -11.42 -16.40
N ASP A 72 -12.21 -11.63 -15.11
CA ASP A 72 -11.09 -11.09 -14.33
C ASP A 72 -9.72 -11.65 -14.77
N PRO A 73 -9.53 -12.93 -15.15
CA PRO A 73 -8.26 -13.41 -15.70
C PRO A 73 -7.83 -12.66 -16.97
N PHE A 74 -8.76 -12.37 -17.88
CA PHE A 74 -8.47 -11.59 -19.09
C PHE A 74 -8.10 -10.14 -18.77
N ARG A 75 -8.76 -9.54 -17.76
CA ARG A 75 -8.43 -8.21 -17.28
C ARG A 75 -7.04 -8.16 -16.65
N VAL A 76 -6.67 -9.19 -15.87
CA VAL A 76 -5.32 -9.32 -15.29
C VAL A 76 -4.28 -9.47 -16.39
N LEU A 77 -4.53 -10.30 -17.41
CA LEU A 77 -3.63 -10.48 -18.54
C LEU A 77 -3.46 -9.18 -19.35
N LYS A 78 -4.56 -8.46 -19.62
CA LYS A 78 -4.52 -7.13 -20.23
C LYS A 78 -3.70 -6.15 -19.39
N GLY A 79 -3.95 -6.12 -18.07
CA GLY A 79 -3.20 -5.29 -17.14
C GLY A 79 -1.72 -5.61 -17.08
N TYR A 80 -1.37 -6.91 -17.20
CA TYR A 80 0.02 -7.33 -17.30
C TYR A 80 0.70 -6.79 -18.57
N GLY A 81 0.08 -6.91 -19.74
CA GLY A 81 0.60 -6.34 -20.98
C GLY A 81 0.79 -4.81 -20.91
N GLN A 82 -0.20 -4.10 -20.30
CA GLN A 82 -0.11 -2.67 -20.06
C GLN A 82 1.05 -2.33 -19.10
N ALA A 83 1.21 -3.09 -18.02
CA ALA A 83 2.29 -2.89 -17.07
C ALA A 83 3.67 -3.15 -17.71
N VAL A 84 3.83 -4.17 -18.55
CA VAL A 84 5.07 -4.41 -19.32
C VAL A 84 5.38 -3.22 -20.24
N SER A 85 4.38 -2.69 -20.94
CA SER A 85 4.55 -1.50 -21.80
C SER A 85 5.01 -0.29 -20.99
N LEU A 86 4.39 -0.06 -19.81
CA LEU A 86 4.78 1.01 -18.91
C LEU A 86 6.20 0.82 -18.35
N MET A 87 6.59 -0.39 -17.95
CA MET A 87 7.97 -0.66 -17.50
C MET A 87 9.00 -0.32 -18.58
N LYS A 88 8.74 -0.70 -19.84
CA LYS A 88 9.61 -0.38 -20.98
C LYS A 88 9.67 1.12 -21.28
N LYS A 89 8.55 1.85 -21.13
CA LYS A 89 8.46 3.30 -21.35
C LYS A 89 9.12 4.09 -20.23
N LEU A 90 8.78 3.78 -18.96
CA LEU A 90 9.23 4.53 -17.78
C LEU A 90 10.66 4.19 -17.38
N LYS A 91 11.11 2.97 -17.68
CA LYS A 91 12.45 2.42 -17.33
C LYS A 91 12.82 2.68 -15.86
N PRO A 92 11.99 2.25 -14.89
CA PRO A 92 12.27 2.50 -13.49
C PRO A 92 13.47 1.67 -13.00
N ASP A 93 14.20 2.23 -12.03
CA ASP A 93 15.30 1.53 -11.35
C ASP A 93 14.77 0.51 -10.34
N VAL A 94 13.56 0.75 -9.80
CA VAL A 94 12.93 -0.11 -8.81
C VAL A 94 11.41 0.03 -8.83
N VAL A 95 10.73 -1.06 -8.48
CA VAL A 95 9.28 -1.08 -8.24
C VAL A 95 9.03 -1.32 -6.75
N PHE A 96 8.15 -0.52 -6.14
CA PHE A 96 7.67 -0.75 -4.77
C PHE A 96 6.16 -1.03 -4.78
N SER A 97 5.76 -2.13 -4.16
CA SER A 97 4.36 -2.56 -4.08
C SER A 97 3.89 -2.69 -2.63
N LYS A 98 2.80 -2.00 -2.31
CA LYS A 98 2.11 -2.15 -1.02
C LYS A 98 1.03 -3.24 -1.03
N GLY A 99 0.81 -3.87 -2.19
CA GLY A 99 -0.18 -4.93 -2.34
C GLY A 99 -1.48 -4.47 -3.00
N GLY A 100 -2.50 -5.32 -2.88
CA GLY A 100 -3.73 -5.20 -3.66
C GLY A 100 -3.62 -5.87 -5.03
N PHE A 101 -4.78 -6.22 -5.63
CA PHE A 101 -4.77 -7.02 -6.87
C PHE A 101 -4.16 -6.32 -8.07
N VAL A 102 -4.20 -4.99 -8.13
CA VAL A 102 -3.56 -4.20 -9.18
C VAL A 102 -2.04 -4.32 -9.15
N SER A 103 -1.45 -4.58 -8.01
CA SER A 103 0.02 -4.70 -7.88
C SER A 103 0.57 -6.01 -8.48
N VAL A 104 -0.25 -7.06 -8.55
CA VAL A 104 0.19 -8.36 -9.08
C VAL A 104 0.73 -8.26 -10.51
N PRO A 105 -0.04 -7.75 -11.51
CA PRO A 105 0.48 -7.58 -12.86
C PRO A 105 1.70 -6.64 -12.94
N VAL A 106 1.77 -5.63 -12.06
CA VAL A 106 2.90 -4.68 -12.02
C VAL A 106 4.20 -5.36 -11.55
N VAL A 107 4.14 -6.12 -10.45
CA VAL A 107 5.31 -6.84 -9.92
C VAL A 107 5.79 -7.93 -10.88
N LEU A 108 4.86 -8.65 -11.52
CA LEU A 108 5.21 -9.65 -12.53
C LEU A 108 5.80 -9.02 -13.78
N ALA A 109 5.30 -7.86 -14.22
CA ALA A 109 5.87 -7.08 -15.33
C ALA A 109 7.27 -6.56 -14.99
N ALA A 110 7.48 -6.08 -13.78
CA ALA A 110 8.81 -5.68 -13.30
C ALA A 110 9.81 -6.84 -13.39
N LYS A 111 9.43 -8.05 -12.92
CA LYS A 111 10.26 -9.25 -13.07
C LYS A 111 10.56 -9.57 -14.53
N HIS A 112 9.55 -9.52 -15.41
CA HIS A 112 9.71 -9.75 -16.85
C HIS A 112 10.69 -8.77 -17.49
N CYS A 113 10.65 -7.49 -17.06
CA CYS A 113 11.53 -6.44 -17.57
C CYS A 113 12.86 -6.33 -16.81
N HIS A 114 13.19 -7.30 -15.94
CA HIS A 114 14.40 -7.31 -15.10
C HIS A 114 14.52 -6.10 -14.15
N VAL A 115 13.42 -5.46 -13.82
CA VAL A 115 13.37 -4.37 -12.83
C VAL A 115 13.20 -4.98 -11.43
N PRO A 116 14.06 -4.68 -10.46
CA PRO A 116 13.94 -5.19 -9.10
C PRO A 116 12.65 -4.67 -8.45
N ALA A 117 11.87 -5.58 -7.85
CA ALA A 117 10.64 -5.23 -7.15
C ALA A 117 10.77 -5.53 -5.65
N ILE A 118 10.33 -4.59 -4.84
CA ILE A 118 10.19 -4.72 -3.39
C ILE A 118 8.69 -4.72 -3.10
N ILE A 119 8.21 -5.69 -2.35
CA ILE A 119 6.82 -5.74 -1.90
C ILE A 119 6.75 -5.60 -0.39
N HIS A 120 5.64 -5.11 0.12
CA HIS A 120 5.42 -4.93 1.53
C HIS A 120 4.13 -5.62 1.98
N GLU A 121 4.24 -6.50 2.99
CA GLU A 121 3.13 -7.17 3.62
C GLU A 121 2.78 -6.51 4.95
N SER A 122 1.51 -6.19 5.14
CA SER A 122 1.02 -5.55 6.36
C SER A 122 0.40 -6.51 7.35
N ASP A 123 -0.10 -7.65 6.86
CA ASP A 123 -0.80 -8.63 7.67
C ASP A 123 0.19 -9.68 8.22
N ILE A 124 -0.21 -10.37 9.29
CA ILE A 124 0.60 -11.45 9.87
C ILE A 124 0.78 -12.58 8.84
N THR A 125 -0.28 -12.88 8.08
CA THR A 125 -0.22 -13.89 7.01
C THR A 125 -0.36 -13.22 5.65
N PRO A 126 0.55 -13.51 4.69
CA PRO A 126 0.49 -12.89 3.38
C PRO A 126 -0.85 -13.10 2.67
N GLY A 127 -1.45 -12.00 2.22
CA GLY A 127 -2.66 -12.03 1.41
C GLY A 127 -2.41 -12.68 0.03
N LEU A 128 -3.50 -13.12 -0.65
CA LEU A 128 -3.39 -13.82 -1.93
C LEU A 128 -2.60 -13.03 -3.00
N ALA A 129 -2.82 -11.72 -3.09
CA ALA A 129 -2.09 -10.87 -4.02
C ALA A 129 -0.58 -10.91 -3.75
N ASN A 130 -0.17 -10.78 -2.48
CA ASN A 130 1.23 -10.84 -2.11
C ASN A 130 1.82 -12.24 -2.27
N LYS A 131 1.08 -13.31 -1.99
CA LYS A 131 1.54 -14.70 -2.27
C LYS A 131 1.92 -14.90 -3.74
N ILE A 132 1.18 -14.29 -4.65
CA ILE A 132 1.52 -14.34 -6.09
C ILE A 132 2.71 -13.42 -6.39
N ALA A 133 2.69 -12.18 -5.86
CA ALA A 133 3.71 -11.18 -6.10
C ALA A 133 5.11 -11.55 -5.55
N ILE A 134 5.19 -12.32 -4.45
CA ILE A 134 6.44 -12.84 -3.87
C ILE A 134 7.32 -13.55 -4.92
N LYS A 135 6.70 -14.26 -5.87
CA LYS A 135 7.42 -14.96 -6.96
C LYS A 135 8.18 -13.99 -7.88
N GLY A 136 7.71 -12.75 -7.99
CA GLY A 136 8.34 -11.68 -8.78
C GLY A 136 9.21 -10.73 -7.98
N ALA A 137 9.10 -10.73 -6.66
CA ALA A 137 9.80 -9.79 -5.79
C ALA A 137 11.25 -10.20 -5.52
N LYS A 138 12.14 -9.19 -5.45
CA LYS A 138 13.53 -9.34 -4.98
C LYS A 138 13.61 -9.31 -3.46
N LYS A 139 12.78 -8.47 -2.80
CA LYS A 139 12.67 -8.38 -1.34
C LYS A 139 11.20 -8.24 -0.93
N VAL A 140 10.91 -8.73 0.26
CA VAL A 140 9.57 -8.71 0.87
C VAL A 140 9.70 -8.10 2.26
N CYS A 141 9.29 -6.86 2.38
CA CYS A 141 9.20 -6.17 3.67
C CYS A 141 7.95 -6.63 4.43
N CYS A 142 7.99 -6.66 5.75
CA CYS A 142 6.84 -6.98 6.58
C CYS A 142 6.77 -6.15 7.86
N ASN A 143 5.54 -6.05 8.42
CA ASN A 143 5.29 -5.31 9.65
C ASN A 143 5.71 -6.07 10.89
N PHE A 144 5.52 -7.39 10.92
CA PHE A 144 5.60 -8.19 12.14
C PHE A 144 6.67 -9.28 12.04
N PRO A 145 7.40 -9.58 13.13
CA PRO A 145 8.34 -10.70 13.17
C PRO A 145 7.65 -12.03 12.82
N GLU A 146 6.40 -12.22 13.24
CA GLU A 146 5.62 -13.44 13.01
C GLU A 146 5.34 -13.68 11.52
N THR A 147 5.35 -12.62 10.70
CA THR A 147 5.17 -12.72 9.25
C THR A 147 6.37 -13.39 8.59
N MET A 148 7.56 -13.23 9.16
CA MET A 148 8.81 -13.75 8.58
C MET A 148 8.76 -15.26 8.29
N LYS A 149 8.08 -16.05 9.14
CA LYS A 149 7.94 -17.51 8.97
C LYS A 149 7.13 -17.92 7.73
N TYR A 150 6.34 -17.00 7.17
CA TYR A 150 5.54 -17.24 5.96
C TYR A 150 6.21 -16.73 4.68
N LEU A 151 7.37 -16.10 4.80
CA LEU A 151 8.09 -15.49 3.70
C LEU A 151 9.36 -16.29 3.38
N PRO A 152 9.84 -16.28 2.11
CA PRO A 152 11.14 -16.85 1.78
C PRO A 152 12.25 -16.15 2.58
N ALA A 153 13.07 -16.90 3.30
CA ALA A 153 14.07 -16.35 4.22
C ALA A 153 15.10 -15.44 3.52
N ASP A 154 15.45 -15.76 2.26
CA ASP A 154 16.38 -14.99 1.43
C ASP A 154 15.81 -13.63 0.99
N LYS A 155 14.49 -13.45 1.05
CA LYS A 155 13.80 -12.23 0.61
C LYS A 155 13.21 -11.40 1.74
N ALA A 156 12.91 -12.01 2.87
CA ALA A 156 12.19 -11.39 3.97
C ALA A 156 13.03 -10.31 4.68
N VAL A 157 12.40 -9.18 4.97
CA VAL A 157 12.99 -8.04 5.71
C VAL A 157 11.95 -7.48 6.67
N LEU A 158 12.25 -7.45 7.95
CA LEU A 158 11.40 -6.80 8.95
C LEU A 158 11.64 -5.29 8.92
N THR A 159 10.63 -4.52 8.52
CA THR A 159 10.74 -3.05 8.38
C THR A 159 9.75 -2.28 9.24
N GLY A 160 8.70 -2.91 9.72
CA GLY A 160 7.55 -2.21 10.26
C GLY A 160 6.70 -1.55 9.17
N SER A 161 5.68 -0.78 9.60
CA SER A 161 4.74 -0.10 8.71
C SER A 161 5.22 1.32 8.39
N PRO A 162 5.15 1.75 7.13
CA PRO A 162 5.35 3.16 6.80
C PRO A 162 4.25 4.02 7.42
N ILE A 163 4.66 4.97 8.25
CA ILE A 163 3.77 5.90 8.96
C ILE A 163 4.12 7.33 8.55
N ARG A 164 3.11 8.18 8.38
CA ARG A 164 3.30 9.59 8.05
C ARG A 164 4.00 10.31 9.20
N ARG A 165 5.01 11.12 8.89
CA ARG A 165 5.82 11.85 9.89
C ARG A 165 4.97 12.79 10.75
N GLU A 166 3.90 13.37 10.19
CA GLU A 166 2.99 14.28 10.89
C GLU A 166 2.29 13.62 12.09
N LEU A 167 2.14 12.30 12.10
CA LEU A 167 1.55 11.58 13.23
C LEU A 167 2.45 11.57 14.48
N PHE A 168 3.75 11.83 14.33
CA PHE A 168 4.68 11.92 15.45
C PHE A 168 4.78 13.33 16.06
N SER A 169 4.20 14.35 15.40
CA SER A 169 4.20 15.74 15.86
C SER A 169 2.88 16.15 16.52
N GLY A 170 2.04 15.18 16.87
CA GLY A 170 0.77 15.42 17.57
C GLY A 170 0.98 16.03 18.95
N VAL A 171 0.15 17.03 19.30
CA VAL A 171 0.15 17.70 20.59
C VAL A 171 -1.11 17.31 21.34
N ALA A 172 -0.96 16.63 22.47
CA ALA A 172 -2.07 16.07 23.25
C ALA A 172 -3.09 17.14 23.68
N GLU A 173 -2.61 18.32 24.09
CA GLU A 173 -3.45 19.45 24.50
C GLU A 173 -4.40 19.92 23.39
N ASN A 174 -3.95 19.87 22.14
CA ASN A 174 -4.79 20.22 20.98
C ASN A 174 -5.89 19.19 20.78
N ALA A 175 -5.60 17.91 20.97
CA ALA A 175 -6.59 16.84 20.87
C ALA A 175 -7.63 16.94 22.00
N ILE A 176 -7.21 17.22 23.23
CA ILE A 176 -8.08 17.40 24.39
C ILE A 176 -9.06 18.57 24.13
N LYS A 177 -8.56 19.71 23.63
CA LYS A 177 -9.38 20.86 23.27
C LYS A 177 -10.35 20.55 22.12
N LEU A 178 -9.86 19.90 21.06
CA LEU A 178 -10.68 19.54 19.90
C LEU A 178 -11.82 18.58 20.25
N CYS A 179 -11.53 17.63 21.14
CA CYS A 179 -12.50 16.62 21.59
C CYS A 179 -13.38 17.11 22.76
N ASN A 180 -13.10 18.29 23.27
CA ASN A 180 -13.82 18.90 24.40
C ASN A 180 -13.89 17.98 25.64
N PHE A 181 -12.75 17.34 25.98
CA PHE A 181 -12.68 16.47 27.16
C PHE A 181 -12.69 17.29 28.44
N PRO A 182 -13.60 16.95 29.39
CA PRO A 182 -13.81 17.75 30.60
C PRO A 182 -12.71 17.62 31.65
N ASP A 183 -11.88 16.58 31.57
CA ASP A 183 -10.88 16.24 32.59
C ASP A 183 -9.56 15.81 31.95
N HIS A 184 -8.49 16.53 32.28
CA HIS A 184 -7.15 16.30 31.76
C HIS A 184 -6.36 15.22 32.52
N ASN A 185 -6.88 14.72 33.64
CA ASN A 185 -6.18 13.79 34.53
C ASN A 185 -6.53 12.32 34.25
N LYS A 186 -7.44 12.05 33.30
CA LYS A 186 -7.83 10.69 32.94
C LYS A 186 -7.12 10.20 31.68
N PRO A 187 -6.73 8.92 31.63
CA PRO A 187 -6.19 8.34 30.42
C PRO A 187 -7.25 8.33 29.31
N VAL A 188 -6.86 8.76 28.11
CA VAL A 188 -7.71 8.80 26.93
C VAL A 188 -7.29 7.68 25.97
N ILE A 189 -8.23 6.81 25.64
CA ILE A 189 -8.04 5.78 24.60
C ILE A 189 -8.85 6.17 23.38
N LEU A 190 -8.16 6.41 22.25
CA LEU A 190 -8.79 6.68 20.96
C LEU A 190 -8.81 5.39 20.12
N ILE A 191 -10.01 4.95 19.75
CA ILE A 191 -10.20 3.82 18.83
C ILE A 191 -10.75 4.35 17.52
N ILE A 192 -10.01 4.14 16.42
CA ILE A 192 -10.40 4.57 15.08
C ILE A 192 -10.57 3.33 14.21
N GLY A 193 -11.77 3.13 13.65
CA GLY A 193 -12.04 2.10 12.65
C GLY A 193 -11.85 2.63 11.22
N GLY A 194 -11.25 1.80 10.33
CA GLY A 194 -11.21 2.11 8.89
C GLY A 194 -12.55 1.85 8.22
N ASN A 195 -12.90 2.52 7.15
CA ASN A 195 -14.07 2.35 6.25
C ASN A 195 -15.48 2.64 6.79
N TYR A 196 -15.75 2.56 8.08
CA TYR A 196 -17.01 3.02 8.67
C TYR A 196 -16.66 4.02 9.76
N ARG A 197 -17.37 5.16 9.77
CA ARG A 197 -17.20 6.22 10.76
C ARG A 197 -17.59 5.73 12.15
N ILE A 198 -16.74 4.92 12.78
CA ILE A 198 -16.88 4.59 14.19
C ILE A 198 -15.80 5.37 14.92
N LEU A 199 -16.17 6.53 15.40
CA LEU A 199 -15.42 7.25 16.42
C LEU A 199 -15.99 6.79 17.75
N LEU A 200 -15.33 5.85 18.42
CA LEU A 200 -15.71 5.41 19.75
C LEU A 200 -14.78 6.06 20.76
N TYR A 201 -15.30 6.97 21.58
CA TYR A 201 -14.60 7.54 22.71
C TYR A 201 -14.86 6.66 23.92
N ILE A 202 -13.83 6.05 24.50
CA ILE A 202 -13.93 5.35 25.78
C ILE A 202 -13.16 6.18 26.81
N LEU A 203 -13.89 6.85 27.70
CA LEU A 203 -13.35 7.36 28.94
C LEU A 203 -13.34 6.20 29.95
N ILE A 204 -12.16 5.65 30.26
CA ILE A 204 -12.06 4.65 31.34
C ILE A 204 -11.97 5.40 32.65
N GLN A 205 -13.01 5.30 33.46
CA GLN A 205 -13.00 5.74 34.84
C GLN A 205 -12.37 4.63 35.66
N CYS A 206 -11.08 4.71 35.99
CA CYS A 206 -10.51 3.90 37.05
C CYS A 206 -10.92 4.53 38.39
N SER A 207 -11.75 3.82 39.16
CA SER A 207 -12.06 4.11 40.55
C SER A 207 -10.87 3.76 41.44
#